data_5431f5ee3189b637557e936e3cb022f4
#
_entry.id   5431f5ee3189b637557e936e3cb022f4
#
_cell.length_a   1.000
_cell.length_b   1.000
_cell.length_c   1.000
_cell.angle_alpha   90.00
_cell.angle_beta   90.00
_cell.angle_gamma   90.00
#
_symmetry.space_group_name_H-M   'P 1'
#
loop_
_entity.id
_entity.type
_entity.pdbx_description
1 polymer ?
#
loop_
_entity_poly.entity_id
_entity_poly.type
_entity_poly.pdbx_seq_one_letter_code
_entity_poly.pdbx_strand_id
1 'polypeptide(L)'
;MCTAVDPRIVRRYLLRRQLGQGAYGIVWKAVDRRTGEVVAIKKIFDAFRDKTDAQRTFREITLLQEFGDHPNIISLLDVVRAENDRDIYLVFEFMDTDLNAVIRKGGLLQDVHVRSIFYQLLRATRFLHSGQVVHRDQKPSNVLLDANCTVKLCDFGLARSLGDLPEGPEDQAVTEYVATRWYRAPEVLLSSHRYTLGVDMWSLGCILGEMLRGRPLFPGTSTLHQLELILETIPPPSEEGAQTACRSGTGAST
;
A
#
# COMPACT_ATOMS: atom_id res chain seq x y z
N MET A 1 -0.41 2.99 -26.58
CA MET A 1 0.96 2.73 -26.07
C MET A 1 1.26 1.24 -26.28
N CYS A 2 2.39 0.94 -26.92
CA CYS A 2 2.73 -0.44 -27.27
C CYS A 2 3.05 -1.22 -25.96
N THR A 3 2.24 -2.22 -25.66
CA THR A 3 2.40 -3.10 -24.48
C THR A 3 3.47 -4.17 -24.72
N ALA A 4 4.47 -3.89 -25.56
CA ALA A 4 5.53 -4.84 -25.84
C ALA A 4 6.27 -5.18 -24.55
N VAL A 5 6.32 -6.46 -24.25
CA VAL A 5 7.05 -6.99 -23.12
C VAL A 5 8.49 -7.19 -23.54
N ASP A 6 9.44 -6.83 -22.66
CA ASP A 6 10.86 -6.96 -22.90
C ASP A 6 11.26 -8.41 -23.22
N PRO A 7 12.14 -8.65 -24.23
CA PRO A 7 12.60 -9.97 -24.59
C PRO A 7 13.25 -10.76 -23.45
N ARG A 8 13.91 -10.10 -22.51
CA ARG A 8 14.50 -10.74 -21.30
C ARG A 8 13.44 -11.39 -20.44
N ILE A 9 12.27 -10.73 -20.31
CA ILE A 9 11.12 -11.27 -19.57
C ILE A 9 10.54 -12.47 -20.32
N VAL A 10 10.26 -12.34 -21.60
CA VAL A 10 9.64 -13.41 -22.41
C VAL A 10 10.52 -14.67 -22.49
N ARG A 11 11.86 -14.53 -22.51
CA ARG A 11 12.81 -15.66 -22.49
C ARG A 11 12.69 -16.47 -21.21
N ARG A 12 12.57 -15.81 -20.05
CA ARG A 12 12.56 -16.47 -18.74
C ARG A 12 11.14 -16.81 -18.26
N TYR A 13 10.17 -15.94 -18.52
CA TYR A 13 8.84 -16.06 -18.00
C TYR A 13 7.81 -16.31 -19.10
N LEU A 14 6.93 -17.28 -18.88
CA LEU A 14 5.78 -17.53 -19.74
C LEU A 14 4.61 -16.70 -19.21
N LEU A 15 4.34 -15.56 -19.84
CA LEU A 15 3.18 -14.73 -19.50
C LEU A 15 1.87 -15.48 -19.79
N ARG A 16 0.94 -15.41 -18.86
CA ARG A 16 -0.37 -16.07 -18.96
C ARG A 16 -1.48 -15.05 -19.18
N ARG A 17 -1.98 -14.45 -18.13
CA ARG A 17 -3.06 -13.45 -18.18
C ARG A 17 -2.64 -12.17 -17.48
N GLN A 18 -3.17 -11.06 -17.94
CA GLN A 18 -3.08 -9.80 -17.25
C GLN A 18 -3.95 -9.84 -15.99
N LEU A 19 -3.40 -9.45 -14.85
CA LEU A 19 -4.07 -9.38 -13.55
C LEU A 19 -4.65 -8.00 -13.29
N GLY A 20 -3.93 -6.95 -13.72
CA GLY A 20 -4.34 -5.57 -13.51
C GLY A 20 -3.54 -4.60 -14.39
N GLN A 21 -4.08 -3.41 -14.56
CA GLN A 21 -3.44 -2.29 -15.21
C GLN A 21 -3.81 -1.01 -14.47
N GLY A 22 -2.80 -0.21 -14.14
CA GLY A 22 -2.94 1.08 -13.51
C GLY A 22 -2.19 2.18 -14.27
N ALA A 23 -2.22 3.39 -13.73
CA ALA A 23 -1.54 4.54 -14.32
C ALA A 23 -0.01 4.35 -14.45
N TYR A 24 0.59 3.55 -13.58
CA TYR A 24 2.05 3.35 -13.48
C TYR A 24 2.54 2.05 -14.10
N GLY A 25 1.65 1.13 -14.51
CA GLY A 25 2.11 -0.14 -15.03
C GLY A 25 1.05 -1.20 -15.23
N ILE A 26 1.51 -2.38 -15.56
CA ILE A 26 0.68 -3.56 -15.83
C ILE A 26 1.23 -4.73 -15.00
N VAL A 27 0.32 -5.58 -14.49
CA VAL A 27 0.67 -6.80 -13.76
C VAL A 27 0.17 -8.01 -14.52
N TRP A 28 1.02 -9.02 -14.69
CA TRP A 28 0.67 -10.31 -15.31
C TRP A 28 0.91 -11.48 -14.35
N LYS A 29 0.07 -12.48 -14.45
CA LYS A 29 0.38 -13.84 -14.00
C LYS A 29 1.33 -14.48 -15.02
N ALA A 30 2.41 -15.08 -14.53
CA ALA A 30 3.41 -15.74 -15.37
C ALA A 30 3.90 -17.03 -14.72
N VAL A 31 4.66 -17.82 -15.48
CA VAL A 31 5.36 -19.02 -14.99
C VAL A 31 6.85 -18.83 -15.27
N ASP A 32 7.68 -18.93 -14.25
CA ASP A 32 9.14 -18.98 -14.43
C ASP A 32 9.50 -20.31 -15.12
N ARG A 33 10.08 -20.22 -16.34
CA ARG A 33 10.44 -21.40 -17.13
C ARG A 33 11.57 -22.24 -16.52
N ARG A 34 12.32 -21.66 -15.58
CA ARG A 34 13.46 -22.33 -14.92
C ARG A 34 13.01 -23.17 -13.72
N THR A 35 12.05 -22.66 -12.94
CA THR A 35 11.59 -23.30 -11.69
C THR A 35 10.22 -23.96 -11.83
N GLY A 36 9.43 -23.56 -12.85
CA GLY A 36 8.02 -23.96 -13.00
C GLY A 36 7.07 -23.20 -12.07
N GLU A 37 7.58 -22.29 -11.24
CA GLU A 37 6.77 -21.55 -10.26
C GLU A 37 5.89 -20.50 -10.92
N VAL A 38 4.71 -20.33 -10.35
CA VAL A 38 3.79 -19.26 -10.74
C VAL A 38 4.20 -17.97 -10.03
N VAL A 39 4.35 -16.89 -10.78
CA VAL A 39 4.79 -15.57 -10.30
C VAL A 39 3.85 -14.47 -10.78
N ALA A 40 3.89 -13.31 -10.13
CA ALA A 40 3.29 -12.08 -10.61
C ALA A 40 4.40 -11.13 -11.09
N ILE A 41 4.24 -10.57 -12.30
CA ILE A 41 5.22 -9.65 -12.89
C ILE A 41 4.57 -8.28 -13.06
N LYS A 42 5.10 -7.28 -12.36
CA LYS A 42 4.69 -5.87 -12.44
C LYS A 42 5.68 -5.13 -13.33
N LYS A 43 5.21 -4.63 -14.47
CA LYS A 43 5.98 -3.68 -15.30
C LYS A 43 5.66 -2.26 -14.83
N ILE A 44 6.68 -1.51 -14.50
CA ILE A 44 6.58 -0.08 -14.19
C ILE A 44 7.09 0.68 -15.42
N PHE A 45 6.20 1.48 -16.03
CA PHE A 45 6.55 2.31 -17.18
C PHE A 45 7.33 3.55 -16.76
N ASP A 46 8.33 3.90 -17.53
CA ASP A 46 9.12 5.12 -17.32
C ASP A 46 9.55 5.29 -15.85
N ALA A 47 10.00 4.20 -15.22
CA ALA A 47 10.31 4.14 -13.79
C ALA A 47 11.35 5.19 -13.33
N PHE A 48 12.04 5.80 -14.27
CA PHE A 48 13.09 6.80 -14.05
C PHE A 48 12.79 8.12 -14.77
N ARG A 49 11.51 8.38 -15.13
CA ARG A 49 11.10 9.58 -15.85
C ARG A 49 11.44 10.87 -15.10
N ASP A 50 11.19 10.88 -13.82
CA ASP A 50 11.53 11.98 -12.93
C ASP A 50 12.07 11.46 -11.58
N LYS A 51 12.58 12.37 -10.76
CA LYS A 51 13.17 12.04 -9.44
C LYS A 51 12.15 11.35 -8.52
N THR A 52 10.89 11.74 -8.58
CA THR A 52 9.82 11.20 -7.72
C THR A 52 9.50 9.76 -8.08
N ASP A 53 9.31 9.45 -9.38
CA ASP A 53 9.04 8.10 -9.86
C ASP A 53 10.22 7.17 -9.56
N ALA A 54 11.47 7.65 -9.77
CA ALA A 54 12.67 6.90 -9.47
C ALA A 54 12.81 6.60 -7.96
N GLN A 55 12.60 7.59 -7.10
CA GLN A 55 12.63 7.41 -5.64
C GLN A 55 11.55 6.45 -5.15
N ARG A 56 10.33 6.53 -5.72
CA ARG A 56 9.23 5.63 -5.39
C ARG A 56 9.57 4.19 -5.74
N THR A 57 10.06 3.96 -6.95
CA THR A 57 10.45 2.63 -7.43
C THR A 57 11.61 2.05 -6.61
N PHE A 58 12.66 2.84 -6.37
CA PHE A 58 13.80 2.43 -5.56
C PHE A 58 13.40 2.07 -4.13
N ARG A 59 12.54 2.87 -3.51
CA ARG A 59 12.04 2.64 -2.16
C ARG A 59 11.23 1.35 -2.07
N GLU A 60 10.31 1.10 -3.02
CA GLU A 60 9.53 -0.15 -3.07
C GLU A 60 10.48 -1.36 -3.10
N ILE A 61 11.52 -1.32 -3.94
CA ILE A 61 12.50 -2.40 -4.04
C ILE A 61 13.28 -2.58 -2.72
N THR A 62 13.85 -1.50 -2.18
CA THR A 62 14.68 -1.56 -0.97
C THR A 62 13.91 -2.07 0.24
N LEU A 63 12.70 -1.55 0.46
CA LEU A 63 11.86 -1.98 1.59
C LEU A 63 11.40 -3.43 1.44
N LEU A 64 11.10 -3.87 0.23
CA LEU A 64 10.73 -5.27 0.01
C LEU A 64 11.92 -6.22 0.15
N GLN A 65 13.14 -5.79 -0.15
CA GLN A 65 14.35 -6.57 0.13
C GLN A 65 14.62 -6.70 1.63
N GLU A 66 14.30 -5.67 2.41
CA GLU A 66 14.51 -5.64 3.86
C GLU A 66 13.40 -6.36 4.63
N PHE A 67 12.13 -6.14 4.26
CA PHE A 67 10.97 -6.62 5.00
C PHE A 67 10.22 -7.78 4.33
N GLY A 68 10.61 -8.19 3.12
CA GLY A 68 9.91 -9.21 2.32
C GLY A 68 9.99 -10.65 2.85
N ASP A 69 10.81 -10.93 3.88
CA ASP A 69 10.90 -12.25 4.52
C ASP A 69 9.76 -12.51 5.52
N HIS A 70 8.96 -11.48 5.84
CA HIS A 70 7.82 -11.66 6.73
C HIS A 70 6.68 -12.42 6.03
N PRO A 71 6.03 -13.42 6.65
CA PRO A 71 5.01 -14.26 6.02
C PRO A 71 3.77 -13.49 5.53
N ASN A 72 3.53 -12.28 6.04
CA ASN A 72 2.40 -11.43 5.66
C ASN A 72 2.80 -10.17 4.89
N ILE A 73 4.00 -10.15 4.31
CA ILE A 73 4.48 -9.14 3.36
C ILE A 73 4.82 -9.85 2.06
N ILE A 74 4.48 -9.24 0.93
CA ILE A 74 4.75 -9.82 -0.39
C ILE A 74 6.26 -9.96 -0.65
N SER A 75 6.69 -11.11 -1.13
CA SER A 75 8.10 -11.36 -1.43
C SER A 75 8.45 -10.88 -2.84
N LEU A 76 9.50 -10.06 -2.94
CA LEU A 76 10.12 -9.66 -4.19
C LEU A 76 11.15 -10.72 -4.60
N LEU A 77 10.88 -11.43 -5.70
CA LEU A 77 11.72 -12.55 -6.17
C LEU A 77 12.83 -12.12 -7.11
N ASP A 78 12.56 -11.10 -7.94
CA ASP A 78 13.53 -10.61 -8.91
C ASP A 78 13.22 -9.17 -9.38
N VAL A 79 14.23 -8.49 -9.85
CA VAL A 79 14.17 -7.15 -10.44
C VAL A 79 14.88 -7.16 -11.79
N VAL A 80 14.17 -6.85 -12.86
CA VAL A 80 14.70 -6.86 -14.23
C VAL A 80 14.57 -5.47 -14.86
N ARG A 81 15.69 -4.82 -15.16
CA ARG A 81 15.72 -3.58 -15.93
C ARG A 81 15.48 -3.90 -17.41
N ALA A 82 14.58 -3.20 -18.07
CA ALA A 82 14.27 -3.39 -19.47
C ALA A 82 15.42 -2.91 -20.37
N GLU A 83 15.49 -3.44 -21.61
CA GLU A 83 16.49 -3.05 -22.61
C GLU A 83 16.37 -1.58 -23.03
N ASN A 84 15.17 -0.99 -22.90
CA ASN A 84 14.93 0.41 -23.20
C ASN A 84 15.48 1.39 -22.14
N ASP A 85 16.06 0.89 -21.03
CA ASP A 85 16.56 1.65 -19.88
C ASP A 85 15.55 2.60 -19.20
N ARG A 86 14.26 2.48 -19.53
CA ARG A 86 13.17 3.31 -19.02
C ARG A 86 12.23 2.53 -18.11
N ASP A 87 11.94 1.28 -18.48
CA ASP A 87 11.00 0.43 -17.77
C ASP A 87 11.73 -0.52 -16.82
N ILE A 88 11.05 -0.91 -15.74
CA ILE A 88 11.53 -1.93 -14.80
C ILE A 88 10.45 -2.98 -14.58
N TYR A 89 10.87 -4.21 -14.40
CA TYR A 89 9.98 -5.32 -14.07
C TYR A 89 10.31 -5.84 -12.68
N LEU A 90 9.32 -5.87 -11.81
CA LEU A 90 9.39 -6.48 -10.50
C LEU A 90 8.68 -7.82 -10.52
N VAL A 91 9.35 -8.87 -10.08
CA VAL A 91 8.80 -10.23 -10.03
C VAL A 91 8.50 -10.58 -8.59
N PHE A 92 7.24 -10.93 -8.32
CA PHE A 92 6.73 -11.27 -7.00
C PHE A 92 6.25 -12.71 -6.94
N GLU A 93 6.14 -13.26 -5.76
CA GLU A 93 5.32 -14.45 -5.54
C GLU A 93 3.87 -14.17 -6.00
N PHE A 94 3.19 -15.23 -6.43
CA PHE A 94 1.83 -15.09 -6.95
C PHE A 94 0.80 -15.20 -5.83
N MET A 95 -0.17 -14.29 -5.84
CA MET A 95 -1.36 -14.32 -4.98
C MET A 95 -2.61 -14.35 -5.86
N ASP A 96 -3.66 -15.06 -5.41
CA ASP A 96 -4.84 -15.35 -6.25
C ASP A 96 -5.73 -14.13 -6.48
N THR A 97 -5.88 -13.26 -5.45
CA THR A 97 -6.79 -12.11 -5.47
C THR A 97 -6.32 -11.03 -4.48
N ASP A 98 -7.11 -9.97 -4.37
CA ASP A 98 -6.97 -8.93 -3.36
C ASP A 98 -8.26 -8.80 -2.52
N LEU A 99 -8.14 -8.21 -1.33
CA LEU A 99 -9.25 -8.06 -0.40
C LEU A 99 -10.39 -7.19 -0.96
N ASN A 100 -10.07 -6.18 -1.78
CA ASN A 100 -11.09 -5.35 -2.42
C ASN A 100 -11.96 -6.16 -3.37
N ALA A 101 -11.37 -7.04 -4.16
CA ALA A 101 -12.12 -7.95 -5.05
C ALA A 101 -13.01 -8.90 -4.25
N VAL A 102 -12.53 -9.42 -3.12
CA VAL A 102 -13.31 -10.29 -2.22
C VAL A 102 -14.49 -9.56 -1.59
N ILE A 103 -14.27 -8.35 -1.06
CA ILE A 103 -15.34 -7.53 -0.47
C ILE A 103 -16.40 -7.19 -1.52
N ARG A 104 -15.97 -6.77 -2.72
CA ARG A 104 -16.90 -6.39 -3.81
C ARG A 104 -17.79 -7.51 -4.30
N LYS A 105 -17.34 -8.76 -4.24
CA LYS A 105 -18.17 -9.93 -4.57
C LYS A 105 -19.33 -10.10 -3.59
N GLY A 106 -19.17 -9.64 -2.36
CA GLY A 106 -20.18 -9.79 -1.31
C GLY A 106 -20.37 -11.22 -0.81
N GLY A 107 -20.77 -11.37 0.44
CA GLY A 107 -21.16 -12.67 1.02
C GLY A 107 -20.04 -13.72 1.19
N LEU A 108 -18.79 -13.39 0.87
CA LEU A 108 -17.68 -14.35 0.96
C LEU A 108 -16.99 -14.32 2.33
N LEU A 109 -17.00 -13.18 3.01
CA LEU A 109 -16.32 -13.01 4.29
C LEU A 109 -17.26 -13.40 5.44
N GLN A 110 -16.90 -14.46 6.14
CA GLN A 110 -17.48 -14.85 7.43
C GLN A 110 -16.61 -14.29 8.56
N ASP A 111 -17.09 -14.30 9.81
CA ASP A 111 -16.36 -13.83 10.99
C ASP A 111 -14.96 -14.44 11.11
N VAL A 112 -14.83 -15.73 10.85
CA VAL A 112 -13.55 -16.43 10.87
C VAL A 112 -12.55 -15.88 9.85
N HIS A 113 -13.03 -15.52 8.66
CA HIS A 113 -12.20 -14.92 7.61
C HIS A 113 -11.75 -13.51 7.99
N VAL A 114 -12.68 -12.69 8.50
CA VAL A 114 -12.38 -11.32 8.96
C VAL A 114 -11.32 -11.34 10.07
N ARG A 115 -11.48 -12.21 11.05
CA ARG A 115 -10.50 -12.37 12.15
C ARG A 115 -9.14 -12.80 11.64
N SER A 116 -9.09 -13.82 10.78
CA SER A 116 -7.84 -14.33 10.22
C SER A 116 -7.11 -13.28 9.38
N ILE A 117 -7.84 -12.60 8.48
CA ILE A 117 -7.27 -11.56 7.61
C ILE A 117 -6.75 -10.40 8.45
N PHE A 118 -7.55 -9.90 9.38
CA PHE A 118 -7.18 -8.76 10.21
C PHE A 118 -6.01 -9.06 11.14
N TYR A 119 -5.96 -10.26 11.73
CA TYR A 119 -4.83 -10.72 12.54
C TYR A 119 -3.52 -10.70 11.74
N GLN A 120 -3.55 -11.21 10.50
CA GLN A 120 -2.36 -11.25 9.63
C GLN A 120 -1.92 -9.84 9.20
N LEU A 121 -2.86 -8.93 8.93
CA LEU A 121 -2.56 -7.51 8.66
C LEU A 121 -1.91 -6.83 9.87
N LEU A 122 -2.41 -7.09 11.08
CA LEU A 122 -1.80 -6.56 12.31
C LEU A 122 -0.37 -7.09 12.49
N ARG A 123 -0.11 -8.36 12.16
CA ARG A 123 1.25 -8.92 12.21
C ARG A 123 2.20 -8.24 11.23
N ALA A 124 1.76 -8.04 9.97
CA ALA A 124 2.55 -7.33 8.96
C ALA A 124 2.85 -5.89 9.41
N THR A 125 1.83 -5.18 9.86
CA THR A 125 1.97 -3.78 10.31
C THR A 125 2.86 -3.67 11.55
N ARG A 126 2.70 -4.56 12.53
CA ARG A 126 3.59 -4.61 13.71
C ARG A 126 5.05 -4.82 13.31
N PHE A 127 5.31 -5.68 12.34
CA PHE A 127 6.67 -5.95 11.86
C PHE A 127 7.28 -4.71 11.20
N LEU A 128 6.54 -4.02 10.30
CA LEU A 128 6.97 -2.75 9.71
C LEU A 128 7.23 -1.68 10.77
N HIS A 129 6.30 -1.51 11.70
CA HIS A 129 6.39 -0.51 12.77
C HIS A 129 7.55 -0.79 13.73
N SER A 130 7.92 -2.05 13.97
CA SER A 130 9.11 -2.39 14.75
C SER A 130 10.42 -1.94 14.08
N GLY A 131 10.44 -1.89 12.74
CA GLY A 131 11.51 -1.29 11.93
C GLY A 131 11.33 0.21 11.69
N GLN A 132 10.41 0.88 12.40
CA GLN A 132 10.11 2.32 12.23
C GLN A 132 9.66 2.68 10.80
N VAL A 133 9.05 1.75 10.07
CA VAL A 133 8.50 1.97 8.73
C VAL A 133 6.99 2.14 8.79
N VAL A 134 6.50 3.20 8.15
CA VAL A 134 5.07 3.49 7.94
C VAL A 134 4.73 3.16 6.50
N HIS A 135 3.70 2.33 6.28
CA HIS A 135 3.26 1.93 4.93
C HIS A 135 2.58 3.05 4.17
N ARG A 136 1.71 3.82 4.83
CA ARG A 136 1.01 5.02 4.36
C ARG A 136 -0.06 4.81 3.28
N ASP A 137 -0.22 3.62 2.72
CA ASP A 137 -1.25 3.32 1.72
C ASP A 137 -1.89 1.94 1.96
N GLN A 138 -2.19 1.62 3.22
CA GLN A 138 -2.94 0.41 3.52
C GLN A 138 -4.39 0.59 3.10
N LYS A 139 -4.85 -0.29 2.22
CA LYS A 139 -6.21 -0.33 1.67
C LYS A 139 -6.52 -1.73 1.15
N PRO A 140 -7.80 -2.11 0.97
CA PRO A 140 -8.15 -3.45 0.54
C PRO A 140 -7.48 -3.94 -0.75
N SER A 141 -7.22 -3.06 -1.72
CA SER A 141 -6.53 -3.43 -2.96
C SER A 141 -5.03 -3.69 -2.80
N ASN A 142 -4.42 -3.28 -1.68
CA ASN A 142 -3.03 -3.54 -1.34
C ASN A 142 -2.87 -4.73 -0.36
N VAL A 143 -3.97 -5.44 -0.09
CA VAL A 143 -4.02 -6.65 0.73
C VAL A 143 -4.29 -7.83 -0.17
N LEU A 144 -3.26 -8.59 -0.47
CA LEU A 144 -3.34 -9.75 -1.33
C LEU A 144 -3.74 -11.00 -0.54
N LEU A 145 -4.46 -11.91 -1.19
CA LEU A 145 -4.98 -13.14 -0.60
C LEU A 145 -4.69 -14.33 -1.53
N ASP A 146 -4.32 -15.45 -0.93
CA ASP A 146 -4.27 -16.75 -1.60
C ASP A 146 -5.53 -17.60 -1.32
N ALA A 147 -5.59 -18.79 -1.91
CA ALA A 147 -6.69 -19.74 -1.73
C ALA A 147 -6.84 -20.24 -0.27
N ASN A 148 -5.81 -20.12 0.55
CA ASN A 148 -5.79 -20.54 1.96
C ASN A 148 -6.13 -19.38 2.92
N CYS A 149 -6.56 -18.22 2.41
CA CYS A 149 -6.74 -17.01 3.20
C CYS A 149 -5.44 -16.47 3.83
N THR A 150 -4.28 -16.80 3.24
CA THR A 150 -3.01 -16.17 3.62
C THR A 150 -2.99 -14.74 3.09
N VAL A 151 -2.65 -13.80 3.96
CA VAL A 151 -2.59 -12.37 3.65
C VAL A 151 -1.17 -11.94 3.39
N LYS A 152 -0.98 -11.15 2.34
CA LYS A 152 0.29 -10.45 2.07
C LYS A 152 0.05 -8.99 1.73
N LEU A 153 0.63 -8.09 2.54
CA LEU A 153 0.62 -6.64 2.28
C LEU A 153 1.58 -6.31 1.14
N CYS A 154 1.15 -5.47 0.20
CA CYS A 154 1.94 -5.08 -0.98
C CYS A 154 1.90 -3.57 -1.24
N ASP A 155 2.63 -3.12 -2.27
CA ASP A 155 2.76 -1.72 -2.73
C ASP A 155 3.40 -0.78 -1.70
N PHE A 156 4.72 -0.88 -1.57
CA PHE A 156 5.55 -0.09 -0.66
C PHE A 156 6.04 1.24 -1.27
N GLY A 157 5.52 1.63 -2.43
CA GLY A 157 5.95 2.85 -3.13
C GLY A 157 5.74 4.14 -2.32
N LEU A 158 4.76 4.17 -1.41
CA LEU A 158 4.49 5.30 -0.53
C LEU A 158 5.06 5.14 0.88
N ALA A 159 5.62 3.98 1.22
CA ALA A 159 6.16 3.73 2.55
C ALA A 159 7.36 4.66 2.86
N ARG A 160 7.57 4.94 4.15
CA ARG A 160 8.68 5.79 4.65
C ARG A 160 9.21 5.23 5.97
N SER A 161 10.52 5.34 6.15
CA SER A 161 11.11 5.27 7.50
C SER A 161 10.79 6.55 8.26
N LEU A 162 10.49 6.46 9.56
CA LEU A 162 10.24 7.65 10.39
C LEU A 162 11.48 8.54 10.49
N GLY A 163 12.68 7.96 10.41
CA GLY A 163 13.94 8.74 10.39
C GLY A 163 14.18 9.51 9.09
N ASP A 164 13.52 9.14 8.00
CA ASP A 164 13.66 9.77 6.69
C ASP A 164 12.55 10.79 6.39
N LEU A 165 11.64 11.00 7.34
CA LEU A 165 10.58 12.01 7.17
C LEU A 165 11.20 13.40 7.28
N PRO A 166 11.07 14.25 6.24
CA PRO A 166 11.61 15.60 6.27
C PRO A 166 10.92 16.41 7.39
N GLU A 167 11.70 17.19 8.11
CA GLU A 167 11.19 18.12 9.13
C GLU A 167 10.47 19.36 8.52
N GLY A 168 10.36 19.44 7.18
CA GLY A 168 9.85 20.59 6.45
C GLY A 168 8.81 20.28 5.37
N PRO A 169 8.13 21.33 4.83
CA PRO A 169 6.96 21.20 3.95
C PRO A 169 7.26 20.80 2.49
N GLU A 170 8.51 20.72 2.05
CA GLU A 170 8.83 20.68 0.61
C GLU A 170 8.58 19.33 -0.08
N ASP A 171 8.53 18.19 0.62
CA ASP A 171 8.42 16.85 -0.02
C ASP A 171 6.98 16.27 0.02
N GLN A 172 6.02 17.02 0.54
CA GLN A 172 4.67 16.52 0.82
C GLN A 172 3.66 16.74 -0.29
N ALA A 173 3.85 17.73 -1.13
CA ALA A 173 2.88 18.13 -2.18
C ALA A 173 2.61 17.00 -3.20
N VAL A 174 3.55 16.07 -3.39
CA VAL A 174 3.45 14.97 -4.36
C VAL A 174 2.65 13.78 -3.83
N THR A 175 2.55 13.61 -2.49
CA THR A 175 1.92 12.44 -1.87
C THR A 175 0.40 12.61 -1.69
N GLU A 176 -0.11 13.84 -1.67
CA GLU A 176 -1.54 14.12 -1.49
C GLU A 176 -2.41 13.63 -2.65
N TYR A 177 -1.84 13.54 -3.85
CA TYR A 177 -2.64 13.29 -5.07
C TYR A 177 -2.81 11.80 -5.43
N VAL A 178 -2.09 10.86 -4.80
CA VAL A 178 -1.94 9.48 -5.32
C VAL A 178 -2.65 8.40 -4.49
N ALA A 179 -2.82 8.57 -3.17
CA ALA A 179 -3.44 7.56 -2.31
C ALA A 179 -4.96 7.71 -2.23
N THR A 180 -5.69 6.59 -2.14
CA THR A 180 -7.14 6.58 -1.98
C THR A 180 -7.53 7.29 -0.68
N ARG A 181 -8.23 8.39 -0.77
CA ARG A 181 -8.66 9.25 0.35
C ARG A 181 -9.41 8.53 1.46
N TRP A 182 -10.16 7.49 1.14
CA TRP A 182 -11.07 6.80 2.07
C TRP A 182 -10.39 6.16 3.28
N TYR A 183 -9.08 5.89 3.18
CA TYR A 183 -8.29 5.22 4.22
C TYR A 183 -7.28 6.16 4.89
N ARG A 184 -7.32 7.46 4.58
CA ARG A 184 -6.41 8.46 5.15
C ARG A 184 -6.85 8.89 6.54
N ALA A 185 -5.89 8.93 7.45
CA ALA A 185 -6.09 9.46 8.79
C ALA A 185 -6.44 10.97 8.78
N PRO A 186 -7.22 11.47 9.75
CA PRO A 186 -7.63 12.88 9.79
C PRO A 186 -6.47 13.86 9.75
N GLU A 187 -5.38 13.60 10.46
CA GLU A 187 -4.17 14.42 10.47
C GLU A 187 -3.53 14.51 9.07
N VAL A 188 -3.61 13.45 8.26
CA VAL A 188 -3.14 13.46 6.87
C VAL A 188 -4.04 14.33 5.99
N LEU A 189 -5.35 14.26 6.18
CA LEU A 189 -6.34 15.07 5.45
C LEU A 189 -6.21 16.56 5.79
N LEU A 190 -5.79 16.88 7.01
CA LEU A 190 -5.58 18.24 7.51
C LEU A 190 -4.17 18.78 7.20
N SER A 191 -3.41 18.09 6.35
CA SER A 191 -2.05 18.46 5.97
C SER A 191 -1.11 18.62 7.18
N SER A 192 -1.30 17.80 8.21
CA SER A 192 -0.36 17.74 9.33
C SER A 192 0.98 17.22 8.83
N HIS A 193 2.05 17.95 9.12
CA HIS A 193 3.41 17.59 8.72
C HIS A 193 4.00 16.42 9.53
N ARG A 194 3.27 15.90 10.52
CA ARG A 194 3.74 14.82 11.40
C ARG A 194 3.01 13.53 11.10
N TYR A 195 3.63 12.70 10.26
CA TYR A 195 3.20 11.32 10.07
C TYR A 195 3.72 10.47 11.24
N THR A 196 2.82 9.75 11.88
CA THR A 196 3.16 8.77 12.90
C THR A 196 2.79 7.37 12.43
N LEU A 197 3.21 6.35 13.16
CA LEU A 197 2.76 4.97 12.94
C LEU A 197 1.22 4.84 13.00
N GLY A 198 0.56 5.78 13.66
CA GLY A 198 -0.91 5.82 13.82
C GLY A 198 -1.68 5.95 12.51
N VAL A 199 -1.09 6.49 11.44
CA VAL A 199 -1.78 6.61 10.14
C VAL A 199 -2.11 5.24 9.55
N ASP A 200 -1.25 4.25 9.75
CA ASP A 200 -1.51 2.86 9.35
C ASP A 200 -2.60 2.22 10.20
N MET A 201 -2.64 2.52 11.51
CA MET A 201 -3.68 2.00 12.40
C MET A 201 -5.07 2.54 12.04
N TRP A 202 -5.16 3.80 11.63
CA TRP A 202 -6.39 4.36 11.08
C TRP A 202 -6.85 3.60 9.83
N SER A 203 -5.95 3.39 8.88
CA SER A 203 -6.23 2.64 7.65
C SER A 203 -6.71 1.22 7.95
N LEU A 204 -6.09 0.52 8.92
CA LEU A 204 -6.51 -0.80 9.39
C LEU A 204 -7.93 -0.77 9.98
N GLY A 205 -8.28 0.26 10.77
CA GLY A 205 -9.64 0.46 11.26
C GLY A 205 -10.65 0.61 10.14
N CYS A 206 -10.32 1.38 9.10
CA CYS A 206 -11.17 1.53 7.92
C CYS A 206 -11.35 0.20 7.15
N ILE A 207 -10.28 -0.58 6.99
CA ILE A 207 -10.31 -1.90 6.35
C ILE A 207 -11.19 -2.88 7.14
N LEU A 208 -11.04 -2.91 8.46
CA LEU A 208 -11.88 -3.74 9.32
C LEU A 208 -13.36 -3.38 9.20
N GLY A 209 -13.68 -2.08 9.30
CA GLY A 209 -15.04 -1.60 9.14
C GLY A 209 -15.64 -1.96 7.78
N GLU A 210 -14.84 -1.89 6.71
CA GLU A 210 -15.26 -2.27 5.36
C GLU A 210 -15.49 -3.78 5.22
N MET A 211 -14.63 -4.63 5.79
CA MET A 211 -14.86 -6.08 5.81
C MET A 211 -16.15 -6.46 6.53
N LEU A 212 -16.47 -5.78 7.64
CA LEU A 212 -17.70 -6.03 8.43
C LEU A 212 -18.96 -5.50 7.76
N ARG A 213 -18.88 -4.36 7.05
CA ARG A 213 -20.04 -3.72 6.40
C ARG A 213 -20.26 -4.15 4.96
N GLY A 214 -19.23 -4.73 4.31
CA GLY A 214 -19.25 -5.04 2.88
C GLY A 214 -19.15 -3.82 1.94
N ARG A 215 -18.87 -2.63 2.50
CA ARG A 215 -18.72 -1.37 1.74
C ARG A 215 -17.78 -0.43 2.48
N PRO A 216 -17.12 0.53 1.77
CA PRO A 216 -16.21 1.48 2.40
C PRO A 216 -16.82 2.19 3.61
N LEU A 217 -16.02 2.39 4.66
CA LEU A 217 -16.46 3.02 5.90
C LEU A 217 -16.73 4.51 5.70
N PHE A 218 -15.82 5.21 5.04
CA PHE A 218 -15.86 6.65 4.78
C PHE A 218 -15.60 6.97 3.31
N PRO A 219 -16.58 6.80 2.39
CA PRO A 219 -16.40 7.00 0.95
C PRO A 219 -16.50 8.48 0.55
N GLY A 220 -15.61 9.33 1.06
CA GLY A 220 -15.60 10.76 0.78
C GLY A 220 -15.25 11.09 -0.68
N THR A 221 -15.95 12.06 -1.27
CA THR A 221 -15.73 12.53 -2.65
C THR A 221 -14.76 13.71 -2.72
N SER A 222 -14.53 14.38 -1.59
CA SER A 222 -13.58 15.49 -1.42
C SER A 222 -12.92 15.39 -0.04
N THR A 223 -11.87 16.17 0.21
CA THR A 223 -11.22 16.22 1.54
C THR A 223 -12.20 16.67 2.62
N LEU A 224 -13.00 17.70 2.36
CA LEU A 224 -14.02 18.17 3.30
C LEU A 224 -15.07 17.10 3.56
N HIS A 225 -15.65 16.51 2.51
CA HIS A 225 -16.64 15.46 2.64
C HIS A 225 -16.09 14.22 3.37
N GLN A 226 -14.80 13.91 3.20
CA GLN A 226 -14.15 12.84 3.96
C GLN A 226 -14.13 13.13 5.46
N LEU A 227 -13.79 14.37 5.85
CA LEU A 227 -13.79 14.82 7.24
C LEU A 227 -15.22 14.86 7.83
N GLU A 228 -16.20 15.32 7.07
CA GLU A 228 -17.62 15.28 7.46
C GLU A 228 -18.07 13.87 7.81
N LEU A 229 -17.83 12.89 6.91
CA LEU A 229 -18.18 11.49 7.14
C LEU A 229 -17.50 10.90 8.39
N ILE A 230 -16.25 11.28 8.65
CA ILE A 230 -15.53 10.87 9.85
C ILE A 230 -16.19 11.44 11.10
N LEU A 231 -16.49 12.76 11.13
CA LEU A 231 -17.09 13.45 12.27
C LEU A 231 -18.54 13.03 12.55
N GLU A 232 -19.27 12.60 11.54
CA GLU A 232 -20.62 12.02 11.71
C GLU A 232 -20.59 10.67 12.46
N THR A 233 -19.46 9.95 12.37
CA THR A 233 -19.34 8.59 12.93
C THR A 233 -18.53 8.58 14.23
N ILE A 234 -17.50 9.41 14.31
CA ILE A 234 -16.58 9.49 15.46
C ILE A 234 -16.74 10.87 16.08
N PRO A 235 -17.11 10.96 17.38
CA PRO A 235 -17.26 12.27 18.04
C PRO A 235 -15.91 13.02 17.98
N PRO A 236 -15.97 14.36 17.87
CA PRO A 236 -14.75 15.19 17.92
C PRO A 236 -14.01 14.95 19.23
N PRO A 237 -12.68 15.14 19.23
CA PRO A 237 -11.90 15.02 20.46
C PRO A 237 -12.40 16.04 21.51
N SER A 238 -12.32 15.68 22.79
CA SER A 238 -12.61 16.61 23.87
C SER A 238 -11.70 17.85 23.81
N GLU A 239 -12.11 18.96 24.40
CA GLU A 239 -11.27 20.18 24.45
C GLU A 239 -9.91 19.91 25.06
N GLU A 240 -9.83 19.06 26.07
CA GLU A 240 -8.58 18.62 26.71
C GLU A 240 -7.71 17.80 25.75
N GLY A 241 -8.31 16.87 24.99
CA GLY A 241 -7.64 16.09 23.95
C GLY A 241 -7.12 16.97 22.80
N ALA A 242 -7.90 17.96 22.39
CA ALA A 242 -7.50 18.92 21.36
C ALA A 242 -6.33 19.81 21.82
N GLN A 243 -6.35 20.28 23.08
CA GLN A 243 -5.25 21.06 23.66
C GLN A 243 -3.97 20.25 23.83
N THR A 244 -4.07 18.97 24.21
CA THR A 244 -2.92 18.07 24.33
C THR A 244 -2.27 17.84 22.96
N ALA A 245 -3.07 17.64 21.91
CA ALA A 245 -2.57 17.52 20.54
C ALA A 245 -1.86 18.79 20.05
N CYS A 246 -2.35 19.99 20.41
CA CYS A 246 -1.68 21.26 20.11
C CYS A 246 -0.36 21.43 20.89
N ARG A 247 -0.30 21.05 22.18
CA ARG A 247 0.90 21.21 23.02
C ARG A 247 2.05 20.28 22.60
N SER A 248 1.76 19.08 22.15
CA SER A 248 2.77 18.18 21.58
C SER A 248 3.38 18.71 20.25
N GLY A 249 2.79 19.77 19.69
CA GLY A 249 3.26 20.48 18.50
C GLY A 249 4.27 21.60 18.76
N THR A 250 4.40 22.10 19.99
CA THR A 250 5.21 23.29 20.30
C THR A 250 6.47 23.03 21.15
N GLY A 251 6.82 21.79 21.40
CA GLY A 251 7.96 21.43 22.26
C GLY A 251 9.21 21.05 21.50
N ALA A 252 9.90 22.01 20.88
CA ALA A 252 11.35 21.99 20.68
C ALA A 252 11.81 23.32 20.10
N SER A 253 11.92 24.34 20.95
CA SER A 253 12.74 25.52 20.70
C SER A 253 13.17 26.08 22.06
N THR A 254 14.26 25.59 22.57
CA THR A 254 15.24 26.26 23.43
C THR A 254 16.58 25.57 23.26
#